data_d468da3e924cb1a7463cce3b766b8f2f
#
_entry.id   d468da3e924cb1a7463cce3b766b8f2f
#
_cell.length_a   1.000
_cell.length_b   1.000
_cell.length_c   1.000
_cell.angle_alpha   90.00
_cell.angle_beta   90.00
_cell.angle_gamma   90.00
#
_symmetry.space_group_name_H-M   'P 1'
#
loop_
_entity.id
_entity.type
_entity.pdbx_description
1 polymer ?
#
loop_
_entity_poly.entity_id
_entity_poly.type
_entity_poly.pdbx_seq_one_letter_code
_entity_poly.pdbx_strand_id
1 'polypeptide(L)'
;MLYIPKIGDIVKVNRMIGDDPKLLQNNQEVENIIKVDTTDVETYQVDLVGSGYLFTNHDLILISRPNNVLSVSNDSNTETVLSEPENEQPSKDADMDVDSLKDSHVSENQKKSISEMKRIMNIFKNSNSLIRPHFILTGPSGSGKSNSVQVLCEDLEMPFIEINAAQLTKEGTAGNSLSKALSGLLNSDGKPTICFVDEFDKLFISGNSNSQLAHETTNGVQNEFLKVLESEKATVAGDYGKYIEVPIKNVLFIFAGAFNGEENITIERLREFGIKTEFLGRVGLVYNLKRLSLEDMYSILEKSVLLSNYCKLFKGANREQAVNTIKNYIAKTFDSNTLGARLVNTLVHQYFIKGGKLDQEEVDRITFQNPIEF
;
A
#
# COMPACT_ATOMS: atom_id res chain seq x y z
N MET A 1 -17.62 5.89 -10.03
CA MET A 1 -17.81 6.99 -10.98
C MET A 1 -18.64 6.47 -12.14
N LEU A 2 -19.69 7.18 -12.52
CA LEU A 2 -20.45 6.83 -13.71
C LEU A 2 -19.57 7.02 -14.95
N TYR A 3 -19.62 6.07 -15.86
CA TYR A 3 -18.92 6.16 -17.13
C TYR A 3 -19.45 7.32 -17.98
N ILE A 4 -18.57 8.25 -18.33
CA ILE A 4 -18.87 9.33 -19.29
C ILE A 4 -18.34 8.90 -20.65
N PRO A 5 -19.23 8.55 -21.61
CA PRO A 5 -18.84 8.00 -22.91
C PRO A 5 -18.17 9.04 -23.80
N LYS A 6 -17.29 8.58 -24.69
CA LYS A 6 -16.71 9.35 -25.81
C LYS A 6 -16.75 8.53 -27.09
N ILE A 7 -16.91 9.18 -28.21
CA ILE A 7 -16.88 8.52 -29.54
C ILE A 7 -15.53 7.83 -29.72
N GLY A 8 -15.57 6.58 -30.19
CA GLY A 8 -14.40 5.72 -30.33
C GLY A 8 -13.99 4.96 -29.08
N ASP A 9 -14.66 5.17 -27.92
CA ASP A 9 -14.42 4.32 -26.75
C ASP A 9 -14.77 2.87 -27.07
N ILE A 10 -13.93 1.93 -26.63
CA ILE A 10 -14.25 0.52 -26.68
C ILE A 10 -14.91 0.13 -25.38
N VAL A 11 -16.14 -0.36 -25.47
CA VAL A 11 -17.00 -0.67 -24.32
C VAL A 11 -17.49 -2.11 -24.36
N LYS A 12 -17.90 -2.62 -23.21
CA LYS A 12 -18.59 -3.90 -23.07
C LYS A 12 -19.99 -3.65 -22.50
N VAL A 13 -20.99 -4.30 -23.08
CA VAL A 13 -22.36 -4.25 -22.57
C VAL A 13 -22.47 -5.06 -21.29
N ASN A 14 -22.98 -4.43 -20.24
CA ASN A 14 -23.06 -5.04 -18.90
C ASN A 14 -24.37 -5.80 -18.65
N ARG A 15 -25.41 -5.49 -19.39
CA ARG A 15 -26.66 -6.25 -19.32
C ARG A 15 -27.26 -6.44 -20.70
N MET A 16 -28.06 -7.50 -20.84
CA MET A 16 -28.72 -7.84 -22.08
C MET A 16 -29.82 -6.83 -22.42
N ILE A 17 -29.72 -6.20 -23.58
CA ILE A 17 -30.73 -5.33 -24.18
C ILE A 17 -31.02 -5.90 -25.56
N GLY A 18 -32.29 -6.32 -25.79
CA GLY A 18 -32.67 -7.04 -27.01
C GLY A 18 -32.31 -8.52 -27.03
N ASP A 19 -32.43 -9.16 -28.19
CA ASP A 19 -32.33 -10.63 -28.35
C ASP A 19 -30.96 -11.09 -28.91
N ASP A 20 -29.94 -10.23 -28.99
CA ASP A 20 -28.62 -10.60 -29.53
C ASP A 20 -27.57 -10.88 -28.44
N PRO A 21 -27.29 -12.18 -28.14
CA PRO A 21 -26.32 -12.56 -27.13
C PRO A 21 -24.88 -12.17 -27.46
N LYS A 22 -24.57 -11.84 -28.73
CA LYS A 22 -23.20 -11.46 -29.15
C LYS A 22 -22.78 -10.12 -28.59
N LEU A 23 -23.72 -9.23 -28.27
CA LEU A 23 -23.46 -7.93 -27.67
C LEU A 23 -22.82 -8.03 -26.28
N LEU A 24 -23.10 -9.11 -25.52
CA LEU A 24 -22.49 -9.35 -24.21
C LEU A 24 -21.08 -9.96 -24.29
N GLN A 25 -20.74 -10.58 -25.41
CA GLN A 25 -19.49 -11.34 -25.55
C GLN A 25 -18.34 -10.52 -26.15
N ASN A 26 -18.65 -9.55 -27.01
CA ASN A 26 -17.67 -8.79 -27.76
C ASN A 26 -17.55 -7.37 -27.23
N ASN A 27 -16.33 -6.81 -27.32
CA ASN A 27 -16.12 -5.39 -27.14
C ASN A 27 -16.69 -4.62 -28.33
N GLN A 28 -17.38 -3.52 -28.06
CA GLN A 28 -18.04 -2.67 -29.05
C GLN A 28 -17.44 -1.29 -29.03
N GLU A 29 -17.40 -0.61 -30.18
CA GLU A 29 -16.96 0.76 -30.32
C GLU A 29 -18.15 1.73 -30.24
N VAL A 30 -17.97 2.85 -29.55
CA VAL A 30 -18.96 3.91 -29.42
C VAL A 30 -18.99 4.74 -30.70
N GLU A 31 -20.14 4.74 -31.40
CA GLU A 31 -20.34 5.45 -32.67
C GLU A 31 -20.93 6.85 -32.45
N ASN A 32 -21.91 6.96 -31.55
CA ASN A 32 -22.60 8.22 -31.31
C ASN A 32 -23.00 8.38 -29.83
N ILE A 33 -23.14 9.62 -29.37
CA ILE A 33 -23.48 9.93 -27.98
C ILE A 33 -24.46 11.11 -27.95
N ILE A 34 -25.57 10.94 -27.26
CA ILE A 34 -26.55 11.97 -27.00
C ILE A 34 -26.68 12.13 -25.48
N LYS A 35 -26.40 13.33 -24.96
CA LYS A 35 -26.68 13.64 -23.55
C LYS A 35 -28.17 13.81 -23.35
N VAL A 36 -28.73 13.08 -22.38
CA VAL A 36 -30.13 13.17 -21.99
C VAL A 36 -30.19 13.96 -20.67
N ASP A 37 -30.81 15.15 -20.71
CA ASP A 37 -31.02 15.95 -19.50
C ASP A 37 -32.06 15.29 -18.58
N THR A 38 -31.58 14.69 -17.51
CA THR A 38 -32.39 14.25 -16.39
C THR A 38 -31.98 14.99 -15.13
N THR A 39 -32.92 15.31 -14.28
CA THR A 39 -32.79 16.29 -13.19
C THR A 39 -31.79 15.94 -12.09
N ASP A 40 -31.28 14.70 -11.99
CA ASP A 40 -30.44 14.28 -10.86
C ASP A 40 -29.18 13.46 -11.21
N VAL A 41 -29.06 12.90 -12.41
CA VAL A 41 -27.88 12.09 -12.83
C VAL A 41 -27.58 12.32 -14.30
N GLU A 42 -26.32 12.59 -14.65
CA GLU A 42 -25.90 12.69 -16.06
C GLU A 42 -26.08 11.34 -16.78
N THR A 43 -27.11 11.26 -17.61
CA THR A 43 -27.42 10.08 -18.45
C THR A 43 -27.09 10.38 -19.89
N TYR A 44 -26.41 9.46 -20.56
CA TYR A 44 -26.06 9.53 -21.96
C TYR A 44 -26.71 8.36 -22.71
N GLN A 45 -27.32 8.63 -23.84
CA GLN A 45 -27.66 7.60 -24.82
C GLN A 45 -26.45 7.35 -25.71
N VAL A 46 -26.08 6.08 -25.90
CA VAL A 46 -24.87 5.66 -26.59
C VAL A 46 -25.24 4.69 -27.69
N ASP A 47 -24.77 4.99 -28.89
CA ASP A 47 -24.87 4.11 -30.05
C ASP A 47 -23.57 3.34 -30.24
N LEU A 48 -23.66 2.03 -30.47
CA LEU A 48 -22.51 1.17 -30.70
C LEU A 48 -22.47 0.72 -32.15
N VAL A 49 -21.29 0.74 -32.76
CA VAL A 49 -21.09 0.40 -34.19
C VAL A 49 -21.77 -0.91 -34.55
N GLY A 50 -22.73 -0.83 -35.47
CA GLY A 50 -23.42 -1.98 -36.02
C GLY A 50 -24.37 -2.72 -35.05
N SER A 51 -24.66 -2.18 -33.87
CA SER A 51 -25.53 -2.86 -32.89
C SER A 51 -27.02 -2.73 -33.21
N GLY A 52 -27.43 -1.58 -33.74
CA GLY A 52 -28.86 -1.26 -33.96
C GLY A 52 -29.66 -1.02 -32.68
N TYR A 53 -28.99 -0.93 -31.53
CA TYR A 53 -29.61 -0.71 -30.21
C TYR A 53 -29.02 0.53 -29.57
N LEU A 54 -29.86 1.26 -28.81
CA LEU A 54 -29.45 2.38 -27.98
C LEU A 54 -29.19 1.91 -26.54
N PHE A 55 -28.02 2.26 -26.03
CA PHE A 55 -27.59 1.93 -24.66
C PHE A 55 -27.54 3.20 -23.81
N THR A 56 -27.60 3.05 -22.50
CA THR A 56 -27.25 4.12 -21.58
C THR A 56 -25.84 3.92 -21.03
N ASN A 57 -25.21 4.99 -20.56
CA ASN A 57 -23.89 4.87 -19.91
C ASN A 57 -23.88 3.98 -18.66
N HIS A 58 -25.04 3.61 -18.12
CA HIS A 58 -25.21 2.66 -17.04
C HIS A 58 -25.13 1.19 -17.51
N ASP A 59 -25.37 0.94 -18.78
CA ASP A 59 -25.38 -0.39 -19.37
C ASP A 59 -24.01 -0.78 -19.94
N LEU A 60 -23.04 0.12 -19.89
CA LEU A 60 -21.75 -0.02 -20.54
C LEU A 60 -20.58 0.03 -19.56
N ILE A 61 -19.56 -0.78 -19.83
CA ILE A 61 -18.28 -0.79 -19.11
C ILE A 61 -17.20 -0.37 -20.10
N LEU A 62 -16.47 0.70 -19.79
CA LEU A 62 -15.33 1.14 -20.59
C LEU A 62 -14.20 0.10 -20.54
N ILE A 63 -13.75 -0.35 -21.69
CA ILE A 63 -12.61 -1.27 -21.84
C ILE A 63 -11.34 -0.50 -22.21
N SER A 64 -11.42 0.37 -23.19
CA SER A 64 -10.29 1.22 -23.60
C SER A 64 -10.77 2.50 -24.26
N ARG A 65 -9.90 3.50 -24.27
CA ARG A 65 -10.14 4.79 -24.90
C ARG A 65 -8.97 5.11 -25.83
N PRO A 66 -9.20 5.34 -27.13
CA PRO A 66 -8.14 5.75 -28.03
C PRO A 66 -7.58 7.10 -27.60
N ASN A 67 -6.26 7.23 -27.57
CA ASN A 67 -5.61 8.52 -27.33
C ASN A 67 -5.92 9.46 -28.48
N ASN A 68 -6.59 10.58 -28.20
CA ASN A 68 -6.95 11.59 -29.19
C ASN A 68 -5.73 12.12 -29.92
N VAL A 69 -5.65 11.86 -31.23
CA VAL A 69 -4.90 12.66 -32.18
C VAL A 69 -5.79 13.83 -32.57
N LEU A 70 -5.35 15.04 -32.30
CA LEU A 70 -6.02 16.27 -32.61
C LEU A 70 -6.17 16.46 -34.11
N SER A 71 -7.35 16.90 -34.51
CA SER A 71 -7.85 17.44 -35.75
C SER A 71 -6.82 17.95 -36.80
N VAL A 72 -6.99 17.44 -37.96
CA VAL A 72 -6.32 17.80 -39.20
C VAL A 72 -7.16 18.76 -40.02
N SER A 73 -6.51 19.73 -40.59
CA SER A 73 -6.93 20.36 -41.84
C SER A 73 -6.12 19.79 -43.03
N ASN A 74 -6.80 19.55 -44.16
CA ASN A 74 -6.32 18.98 -45.41
C ASN A 74 -5.07 19.65 -45.96
N ASP A 75 -4.16 18.91 -46.59
CA ASP A 75 -3.91 18.87 -48.03
C ASP A 75 -2.75 17.93 -48.41
N SER A 76 -3.08 17.16 -49.42
CA SER A 76 -2.33 16.49 -50.49
C SER A 76 -0.80 16.29 -50.48
N ASN A 77 -0.47 15.06 -50.85
CA ASN A 77 0.61 14.53 -51.69
C ASN A 77 2.01 14.19 -51.14
N THR A 78 2.32 12.94 -51.36
CA THR A 78 3.50 12.31 -51.96
C THR A 78 4.61 11.76 -51.08
N GLU A 79 4.86 10.49 -51.36
CA GLU A 79 6.10 9.70 -51.33
C GLU A 79 6.61 9.06 -50.04
N THR A 80 6.57 7.76 -50.15
CA THR A 80 7.23 6.67 -49.43
C THR A 80 8.73 6.87 -49.28
N VAL A 81 9.23 6.88 -48.04
CA VAL A 81 10.59 6.43 -47.73
C VAL A 81 10.53 5.62 -46.44
N LEU A 82 10.90 4.36 -46.56
CA LEU A 82 11.16 3.46 -45.43
C LEU A 82 12.46 3.89 -44.75
N SER A 83 12.40 4.26 -43.46
CA SER A 83 13.54 4.36 -42.57
C SER A 83 13.28 3.58 -41.30
N GLU A 84 14.29 2.82 -40.91
CA GLU A 84 14.34 1.91 -39.76
C GLU A 84 14.02 2.61 -38.41
N PRO A 85 13.55 1.89 -37.40
CA PRO A 85 13.19 2.48 -36.11
C PRO A 85 14.45 2.89 -35.34
N GLU A 86 14.63 4.17 -35.13
CA GLU A 86 15.57 4.70 -34.15
C GLU A 86 15.13 4.36 -32.71
N ASN A 87 16.10 3.93 -31.94
CA ASN A 87 16.02 3.69 -30.52
C ASN A 87 15.49 4.93 -29.77
N GLU A 88 14.23 4.94 -29.41
CA GLU A 88 13.73 5.88 -28.41
C GLU A 88 14.21 5.48 -27.00
N GLN A 89 15.12 6.26 -26.47
CA GLN A 89 15.44 6.25 -25.06
C GLN A 89 14.18 6.63 -24.26
N PRO A 90 13.91 5.98 -23.11
CA PRO A 90 12.73 6.33 -22.30
C PRO A 90 12.84 7.79 -21.82
N SER A 91 11.79 8.55 -22.10
CA SER A 91 11.63 9.93 -21.69
C SER A 91 11.83 10.09 -20.18
N LYS A 92 12.59 11.11 -19.79
CA LYS A 92 12.96 11.47 -18.40
C LYS A 92 11.82 12.07 -17.55
N ASP A 93 10.56 11.91 -17.95
CA ASP A 93 9.43 12.61 -17.30
C ASP A 93 8.58 11.70 -16.41
N ALA A 94 9.23 10.99 -15.49
CA ALA A 94 8.52 10.21 -14.47
C ALA A 94 9.13 10.36 -13.06
N ASP A 95 9.74 11.50 -12.76
CA ASP A 95 9.98 11.87 -11.36
C ASP A 95 8.65 12.30 -10.75
N MET A 96 7.91 11.31 -10.22
CA MET A 96 6.75 11.57 -9.39
C MET A 96 7.23 12.19 -8.09
N ASP A 97 6.81 13.43 -7.90
CA ASP A 97 7.16 14.29 -6.78
C ASP A 97 6.71 13.65 -5.45
N VAL A 98 7.66 13.14 -4.67
CA VAL A 98 7.42 12.57 -3.33
C VAL A 98 7.10 13.69 -2.34
N ASP A 99 7.48 14.94 -2.65
CA ASP A 99 7.21 16.12 -1.81
C ASP A 99 5.72 16.47 -1.74
N SER A 100 4.87 15.85 -2.59
CA SER A 100 3.40 15.98 -2.55
C SER A 100 2.69 15.09 -1.52
N LEU A 101 3.40 14.23 -0.77
CA LEU A 101 2.80 13.40 0.26
C LEU A 101 2.27 14.26 1.40
N LYS A 102 0.94 14.34 1.55
CA LYS A 102 0.25 15.14 2.57
C LYS A 102 0.77 14.80 3.96
N ASP A 103 1.43 15.78 4.61
CA ASP A 103 1.84 15.80 6.03
C ASP A 103 2.67 14.61 6.55
N SER A 104 3.11 13.69 5.70
CA SER A 104 3.93 12.55 6.10
C SER A 104 5.40 12.93 6.10
N HIS A 105 6.10 12.51 7.15
CA HIS A 105 7.55 12.62 7.18
C HIS A 105 8.14 11.48 6.35
N VAL A 106 8.76 11.83 5.22
CA VAL A 106 9.57 10.91 4.41
C VAL A 106 11.03 11.26 4.63
N SER A 107 11.79 10.32 5.20
CA SER A 107 13.24 10.48 5.39
C SER A 107 13.94 10.66 4.05
N GLU A 108 14.85 11.61 3.95
CA GLU A 108 15.69 11.82 2.77
C GLU A 108 16.42 10.51 2.37
N ASN A 109 16.91 9.77 3.35
CA ASN A 109 17.58 8.48 3.14
C ASN A 109 16.66 7.39 2.58
N GLN A 110 15.34 7.56 2.70
CA GLN A 110 14.33 6.59 2.29
C GLN A 110 13.54 7.06 1.06
N LYS A 111 13.67 8.31 0.63
CA LYS A 111 12.91 8.90 -0.49
C LYS A 111 12.91 8.01 -1.73
N LYS A 112 14.07 7.48 -2.12
CA LYS A 112 14.18 6.61 -3.30
C LYS A 112 13.29 5.37 -3.16
N SER A 113 13.42 4.62 -2.08
CA SER A 113 12.64 3.39 -1.86
C SER A 113 11.15 3.68 -1.76
N ILE A 114 10.76 4.78 -1.11
CA ILE A 114 9.36 5.19 -0.98
C ILE A 114 8.79 5.64 -2.32
N SER A 115 9.56 6.37 -3.15
CA SER A 115 9.16 6.76 -4.50
C SER A 115 8.92 5.53 -5.40
N GLU A 116 9.83 4.57 -5.36
CA GLU A 116 9.69 3.31 -6.11
C GLU A 116 8.46 2.51 -5.64
N MET A 117 8.21 2.41 -4.33
CA MET A 117 7.00 1.78 -3.79
C MET A 117 5.73 2.49 -4.25
N LYS A 118 5.69 3.84 -4.20
CA LYS A 118 4.57 4.64 -4.70
C LYS A 118 4.29 4.35 -6.18
N ARG A 119 5.35 4.28 -6.99
CA ARG A 119 5.26 3.95 -8.42
C ARG A 119 4.65 2.57 -8.66
N ILE A 120 5.09 1.55 -7.92
CA ILE A 120 4.54 0.19 -8.00
C ILE A 120 3.06 0.17 -7.64
N MET A 121 2.70 0.81 -6.52
CA MET A 121 1.31 0.87 -6.07
C MET A 121 0.41 1.61 -7.07
N ASN A 122 0.92 2.67 -7.72
CA ASN A 122 0.23 3.36 -8.80
C ASN A 122 0.03 2.48 -10.04
N ILE A 123 1.06 1.73 -10.46
CA ILE A 123 0.95 0.78 -11.57
C ILE A 123 -0.12 -0.27 -11.26
N PHE A 124 -0.10 -0.83 -10.06
CA PHE A 124 -1.09 -1.80 -9.62
C PHE A 124 -2.51 -1.22 -9.65
N LYS A 125 -2.72 -0.02 -9.09
CA LYS A 125 -4.02 0.68 -9.07
C LYS A 125 -4.51 0.97 -10.49
N ASN A 126 -3.66 1.59 -11.32
CA ASN A 126 -4.04 2.07 -12.65
C ASN A 126 -4.21 0.94 -13.67
N SER A 127 -3.58 -0.20 -13.45
CA SER A 127 -3.79 -1.41 -14.27
C SER A 127 -5.05 -2.20 -13.89
N ASN A 128 -5.89 -1.70 -12.97
CA ASN A 128 -6.99 -2.48 -12.38
C ASN A 128 -6.54 -3.86 -11.91
N SER A 129 -5.40 -3.90 -11.23
CA SER A 129 -4.80 -5.13 -10.68
C SER A 129 -4.31 -6.16 -11.72
N LEU A 130 -4.21 -5.80 -12.99
CA LEU A 130 -3.64 -6.69 -14.01
C LEU A 130 -2.13 -6.88 -13.82
N ILE A 131 -1.43 -5.85 -13.32
CA ILE A 131 0.00 -5.89 -13.01
C ILE A 131 0.14 -5.88 -11.48
N ARG A 132 0.61 -7.00 -10.92
CA ARG A 132 0.73 -7.20 -9.46
C ARG A 132 2.17 -7.49 -9.06
N PRO A 133 3.06 -6.52 -9.01
CA PRO A 133 4.45 -6.73 -8.63
C PRO A 133 4.56 -6.80 -7.11
N HIS A 134 4.28 -7.97 -6.52
CA HIS A 134 4.48 -8.22 -5.10
C HIS A 134 5.94 -7.96 -4.71
N PHE A 135 6.18 -7.43 -3.50
CA PHE A 135 7.54 -7.13 -3.07
C PHE A 135 7.78 -7.38 -1.57
N ILE A 136 9.06 -7.51 -1.24
CA ILE A 136 9.53 -7.60 0.14
C ILE A 136 10.08 -6.24 0.56
N LEU A 137 9.67 -5.77 1.74
CA LEU A 137 10.11 -4.54 2.35
C LEU A 137 10.94 -4.84 3.59
N THR A 138 12.24 -4.59 3.53
CA THR A 138 13.15 -4.84 4.63
C THR A 138 13.56 -3.55 5.31
N GLY A 139 14.09 -3.64 6.52
CA GLY A 139 14.65 -2.50 7.25
C GLY A 139 14.53 -2.69 8.75
N PRO A 140 15.38 -2.01 9.54
CA PRO A 140 15.42 -2.20 10.99
C PRO A 140 14.07 -1.91 11.65
N SER A 141 13.92 -2.37 12.90
CA SER A 141 12.74 -2.06 13.69
C SER A 141 12.60 -0.55 13.88
N GLY A 142 11.38 -0.03 13.74
CA GLY A 142 11.11 1.41 13.86
C GLY A 142 11.62 2.27 12.70
N SER A 143 12.00 1.67 11.56
CA SER A 143 12.34 2.41 10.32
C SER A 143 11.14 3.00 9.59
N GLY A 144 9.91 2.73 10.04
CA GLY A 144 8.69 3.27 9.45
C GLY A 144 8.05 2.41 8.35
N LYS A 145 8.41 1.11 8.22
CA LYS A 145 7.87 0.21 7.17
C LYS A 145 6.34 0.27 7.04
N SER A 146 5.64 -0.08 8.11
CA SER A 146 4.15 -0.10 8.11
C SER A 146 3.58 1.28 7.88
N ASN A 147 4.13 2.31 8.55
CA ASN A 147 3.69 3.70 8.39
C ASN A 147 3.85 4.21 6.95
N SER A 148 4.99 3.92 6.32
CA SER A 148 5.24 4.37 4.93
C SER A 148 4.24 3.77 3.96
N VAL A 149 3.92 2.47 4.09
CA VAL A 149 2.93 1.81 3.23
C VAL A 149 1.52 2.34 3.50
N GLN A 150 1.16 2.54 4.78
CA GLN A 150 -0.14 3.07 5.15
C GLN A 150 -0.35 4.48 4.59
N VAL A 151 0.64 5.37 4.73
CA VAL A 151 0.58 6.74 4.18
C VAL A 151 0.44 6.71 2.65
N LEU A 152 1.17 5.81 1.96
CA LEU A 152 1.02 5.65 0.52
C LEU A 152 -0.38 5.14 0.14
N CYS A 153 -0.98 4.25 0.93
CA CYS A 153 -2.35 3.79 0.71
C CYS A 153 -3.36 4.93 0.89
N GLU A 154 -3.19 5.77 1.91
CA GLU A 154 -4.04 6.95 2.15
C GLU A 154 -3.92 7.97 0.99
N ASP A 155 -2.70 8.26 0.55
CA ASP A 155 -2.43 9.17 -0.58
C ASP A 155 -3.01 8.64 -1.90
N LEU A 156 -2.94 7.35 -2.11
CA LEU A 156 -3.48 6.68 -3.29
C LEU A 156 -4.95 6.27 -3.14
N GLU A 157 -5.61 6.56 -2.02
CA GLU A 157 -7.00 6.15 -1.73
C GLU A 157 -7.24 4.65 -1.96
N MET A 158 -6.29 3.82 -1.51
CA MET A 158 -6.35 2.37 -1.64
C MET A 158 -6.71 1.71 -0.31
N PRO A 159 -7.59 0.70 -0.30
CA PRO A 159 -7.82 -0.12 0.89
C PRO A 159 -6.52 -0.76 1.38
N PHE A 160 -6.32 -0.73 2.70
CA PHE A 160 -5.15 -1.28 3.38
C PHE A 160 -5.58 -2.34 4.39
N ILE A 161 -4.95 -3.51 4.34
CA ILE A 161 -5.15 -4.61 5.28
C ILE A 161 -3.79 -5.01 5.82
N GLU A 162 -3.69 -5.14 7.13
CA GLU A 162 -2.47 -5.56 7.81
C GLU A 162 -2.62 -6.95 8.41
N ILE A 163 -1.63 -7.80 8.20
CA ILE A 163 -1.52 -9.16 8.73
C ILE A 163 -0.20 -9.27 9.47
N ASN A 164 -0.22 -9.74 10.71
CA ASN A 164 1.00 -10.09 11.44
C ASN A 164 1.36 -11.56 11.17
N ALA A 165 2.44 -11.79 10.42
CA ALA A 165 2.89 -13.13 10.04
C ALA A 165 3.33 -13.97 11.25
N ALA A 166 3.88 -13.36 12.30
CA ALA A 166 4.31 -14.07 13.50
C ALA A 166 3.14 -14.72 14.26
N GLN A 167 1.91 -14.27 14.05
CA GLN A 167 0.70 -14.83 14.67
C GLN A 167 0.04 -15.92 13.83
N LEU A 168 0.52 -16.15 12.61
CA LEU A 168 -0.08 -17.14 11.72
C LEU A 168 0.29 -18.56 12.13
N THR A 169 -0.71 -19.43 12.08
CA THR A 169 -0.57 -20.87 12.24
C THR A 169 -1.01 -21.57 10.96
N LYS A 170 -0.45 -22.75 10.70
CA LYS A 170 -0.85 -23.58 9.56
C LYS A 170 -2.36 -23.86 9.61
N GLU A 171 -3.02 -23.81 8.45
CA GLU A 171 -4.45 -24.15 8.33
C GLU A 171 -4.73 -25.55 8.92
N GLY A 172 -5.82 -25.65 9.67
CA GLY A 172 -6.19 -26.88 10.39
C GLY A 172 -5.57 -27.05 11.77
N THR A 173 -4.67 -26.16 12.20
CA THR A 173 -4.19 -26.08 13.59
C THR A 173 -4.96 -25.03 14.38
N ALA A 174 -5.00 -25.17 15.72
CA ALA A 174 -5.60 -24.14 16.57
C ALA A 174 -4.78 -22.85 16.46
N GLY A 175 -5.45 -21.73 16.20
CA GLY A 175 -4.80 -20.42 16.07
C GLY A 175 -5.38 -19.54 14.98
N ASN A 176 -4.59 -18.59 14.52
CA ASN A 176 -4.95 -17.63 13.46
C ASN A 176 -4.42 -18.13 12.11
N SER A 177 -5.27 -18.80 11.33
CA SER A 177 -4.89 -19.24 9.99
C SER A 177 -4.88 -18.07 9.00
N LEU A 178 -4.21 -18.25 7.85
CA LEU A 178 -4.17 -17.25 6.77
C LEU A 178 -5.57 -16.91 6.26
N SER A 179 -6.48 -17.87 6.19
CA SER A 179 -7.88 -17.65 5.80
C SER A 179 -8.63 -16.71 6.76
N LYS A 180 -8.34 -16.79 8.06
CA LYS A 180 -8.88 -15.84 9.05
C LYS A 180 -8.23 -14.47 8.93
N ALA A 181 -6.92 -14.41 8.79
CA ALA A 181 -6.19 -13.14 8.68
C ALA A 181 -6.59 -12.34 7.41
N LEU A 182 -6.94 -13.04 6.33
CA LEU A 182 -7.43 -12.43 5.09
C LEU A 182 -8.92 -12.02 5.13
N SER A 183 -9.64 -12.25 6.23
CA SER A 183 -11.08 -11.89 6.33
C SER A 183 -11.36 -10.40 6.09
N GLY A 184 -10.40 -9.52 6.35
CA GLY A 184 -10.49 -8.09 6.01
C GLY A 184 -10.78 -7.82 4.52
N LEU A 185 -10.45 -8.76 3.63
CA LEU A 185 -10.74 -8.65 2.19
C LEU A 185 -12.24 -8.68 1.88
N LEU A 186 -13.09 -9.18 2.77
CA LEU A 186 -14.54 -9.14 2.62
C LEU A 186 -15.08 -7.70 2.47
N ASN A 187 -14.38 -6.73 3.05
CA ASN A 187 -14.76 -5.32 3.04
C ASN A 187 -14.11 -4.53 1.90
N SER A 188 -13.32 -5.17 1.03
CA SER A 188 -12.59 -4.48 -0.03
C SER A 188 -13.44 -4.15 -1.26
N ASP A 189 -14.66 -4.70 -1.37
CA ASP A 189 -15.58 -4.53 -2.50
C ASP A 189 -14.93 -4.83 -3.87
N GLY A 190 -13.93 -5.72 -3.90
CA GLY A 190 -13.19 -6.06 -5.11
C GLY A 190 -12.28 -4.95 -5.65
N LYS A 191 -12.06 -3.87 -4.91
CA LYS A 191 -11.13 -2.79 -5.28
C LYS A 191 -9.67 -3.26 -5.19
N PRO A 192 -8.75 -2.64 -5.96
CA PRO A 192 -7.32 -2.81 -5.76
C PRO A 192 -6.94 -2.54 -4.31
N THR A 193 -6.46 -3.56 -3.62
CA THR A 193 -6.22 -3.56 -2.17
C THR A 193 -4.78 -3.90 -1.85
N ILE A 194 -4.18 -3.22 -0.89
CA ILE A 194 -2.86 -3.55 -0.37
C ILE A 194 -3.02 -4.46 0.85
N CYS A 195 -2.37 -5.62 0.81
CA CYS A 195 -2.22 -6.51 1.95
C CYS A 195 -0.77 -6.45 2.45
N PHE A 196 -0.59 -5.80 3.58
CA PHE A 196 0.70 -5.65 4.25
C PHE A 196 0.89 -6.78 5.25
N VAL A 197 1.92 -7.60 5.03
CA VAL A 197 2.24 -8.76 5.87
C VAL A 197 3.45 -8.39 6.72
N ASP A 198 3.21 -7.94 7.95
CA ASP A 198 4.29 -7.54 8.88
C ASP A 198 4.90 -8.73 9.61
N GLU A 199 6.10 -8.53 10.13
CA GLU A 199 6.88 -9.54 10.85
C GLU A 199 7.11 -10.85 10.06
N PHE A 200 7.16 -10.73 8.71
CA PHE A 200 7.32 -11.88 7.82
C PHE A 200 8.60 -12.65 8.07
N ASP A 201 9.69 -11.97 8.48
CA ASP A 201 10.95 -12.57 8.87
C ASP A 201 10.83 -13.55 10.05
N LYS A 202 9.82 -13.40 10.91
CA LYS A 202 9.60 -14.30 12.06
C LYS A 202 9.19 -15.72 11.65
N LEU A 203 8.71 -15.89 10.43
CA LEU A 203 8.45 -17.22 9.88
C LEU A 203 9.73 -18.01 9.59
N PHE A 204 10.91 -17.36 9.50
CA PHE A 204 12.16 -17.99 9.08
C PHE A 204 13.24 -17.91 10.16
N ILE A 205 13.31 -16.78 10.86
CA ILE A 205 14.28 -16.54 11.92
C ILE A 205 13.71 -17.11 13.22
N SER A 206 13.74 -18.44 13.34
CA SER A 206 13.35 -19.09 14.59
C SER A 206 14.48 -18.95 15.61
N GLY A 207 14.24 -18.19 16.67
CA GLY A 207 15.11 -18.24 17.82
C GLY A 207 15.11 -19.65 18.42
N ASN A 208 16.26 -20.30 18.46
CA ASN A 208 16.62 -21.50 19.25
C ASN A 208 15.61 -22.68 19.36
N SER A 209 14.54 -22.76 18.60
CA SER A 209 13.67 -23.92 18.60
C SER A 209 14.12 -24.89 17.51
N ASN A 210 15.07 -25.78 17.83
CA ASN A 210 15.46 -26.96 17.06
C ASN A 210 14.32 -27.99 16.95
N SER A 211 13.05 -27.59 17.10
CA SER A 211 11.93 -28.52 16.98
C SER A 211 11.51 -28.63 15.52
N GLN A 212 11.50 -29.84 15.00
CA GLN A 212 10.92 -30.16 13.68
C GLN A 212 9.51 -29.57 13.49
N LEU A 213 8.73 -29.52 14.58
CA LEU A 213 7.38 -28.97 14.59
C LEU A 213 7.33 -27.46 14.25
N ALA A 214 8.30 -26.68 14.71
CA ALA A 214 8.37 -25.25 14.38
C ALA A 214 8.70 -25.04 12.90
N HIS A 215 9.62 -25.83 12.35
CA HIS A 215 9.95 -25.81 10.94
C HIS A 215 8.78 -26.26 10.03
N GLU A 216 8.01 -27.26 10.45
CA GLU A 216 6.84 -27.72 9.71
C GLU A 216 5.74 -26.65 9.70
N THR A 217 5.53 -25.95 10.81
CA THR A 217 4.52 -24.88 10.92
C THR A 217 4.87 -23.72 10.03
N THR A 218 6.10 -23.21 10.08
CA THR A 218 6.56 -22.09 9.26
C THR A 218 6.56 -22.41 7.77
N ASN A 219 7.02 -23.59 7.39
CA ASN A 219 6.94 -24.10 6.02
C ASN A 219 5.49 -24.22 5.53
N GLY A 220 4.56 -24.57 6.41
CA GLY A 220 3.13 -24.65 6.13
C GLY A 220 2.58 -23.26 5.75
N VAL A 221 2.87 -22.24 6.54
CA VAL A 221 2.41 -20.87 6.28
C VAL A 221 2.99 -20.31 4.98
N GLN A 222 4.30 -20.55 4.68
CA GLN A 222 4.86 -20.17 3.39
C GLN A 222 4.11 -20.78 2.21
N ASN A 223 3.78 -22.07 2.29
CA ASN A 223 3.07 -22.77 1.23
C ASN A 223 1.62 -22.23 1.07
N GLU A 224 0.99 -21.80 2.14
CA GLU A 224 -0.33 -21.15 2.08
C GLU A 224 -0.25 -19.80 1.37
N PHE A 225 0.76 -18.97 1.66
CA PHE A 225 1.00 -17.74 0.90
C PHE A 225 1.29 -18.02 -0.57
N LEU A 226 2.09 -19.04 -0.90
CA LEU A 226 2.36 -19.41 -2.28
C LEU A 226 1.06 -19.74 -3.03
N LYS A 227 0.17 -20.54 -2.42
CA LYS A 227 -1.14 -20.85 -3.02
C LYS A 227 -1.95 -19.58 -3.27
N VAL A 228 -1.97 -18.65 -2.32
CA VAL A 228 -2.70 -17.38 -2.44
C VAL A 228 -2.12 -16.52 -3.55
N LEU A 229 -0.78 -16.43 -3.67
CA LEU A 229 -0.11 -15.64 -4.71
C LEU A 229 -0.37 -16.20 -6.13
N GLU A 230 -0.58 -17.50 -6.26
CA GLU A 230 -0.85 -18.20 -7.52
C GLU A 230 -2.33 -18.24 -7.90
N SER A 231 -3.23 -17.98 -6.95
CA SER A 231 -4.66 -18.16 -7.13
C SER A 231 -5.34 -16.88 -7.63
N GLU A 232 -6.47 -17.02 -8.29
CA GLU A 232 -7.37 -15.91 -8.63
C GLU A 232 -8.31 -15.56 -7.48
N LYS A 233 -8.60 -16.56 -6.63
CA LYS A 233 -9.49 -16.46 -5.48
C LYS A 233 -8.84 -17.07 -4.25
N ALA A 234 -9.16 -16.57 -3.09
CA ALA A 234 -8.80 -17.15 -1.81
C ALA A 234 -10.05 -17.41 -0.98
N THR A 235 -10.00 -18.48 -0.20
CA THR A 235 -11.03 -18.79 0.78
C THR A 235 -10.72 -18.05 2.09
N VAL A 236 -11.63 -17.23 2.55
CA VAL A 236 -11.51 -16.47 3.81
C VAL A 236 -12.60 -16.87 4.80
N ALA A 237 -12.29 -16.74 6.09
CA ALA A 237 -13.27 -16.96 7.13
C ALA A 237 -14.27 -15.78 7.17
N GLY A 238 -15.53 -16.08 6.97
CA GLY A 238 -16.66 -15.17 7.14
C GLY A 238 -17.35 -15.36 8.49
N ASP A 239 -18.50 -14.71 8.65
CA ASP A 239 -19.33 -14.79 9.85
C ASP A 239 -19.89 -16.21 10.07
N TYR A 240 -20.11 -16.54 11.35
CA TYR A 240 -20.69 -17.82 11.78
C TYR A 240 -19.94 -19.08 11.32
N GLY A 241 -18.61 -18.96 11.13
CA GLY A 241 -17.77 -20.10 10.72
C GLY A 241 -17.93 -20.53 9.26
N LYS A 242 -18.57 -19.71 8.43
CA LYS A 242 -18.66 -19.94 6.99
C LYS A 242 -17.37 -19.52 6.32
N TYR A 243 -16.99 -20.22 5.26
CA TYR A 243 -15.89 -19.84 4.39
C TYR A 243 -16.44 -19.20 3.11
N ILE A 244 -15.86 -18.07 2.71
CA ILE A 244 -16.29 -17.27 1.56
C ILE A 244 -15.12 -17.14 0.59
N GLU A 245 -15.37 -17.33 -0.70
CA GLU A 245 -14.38 -17.05 -1.74
C GLU A 245 -14.33 -15.54 -2.04
N VAL A 246 -13.13 -14.96 -1.98
CA VAL A 246 -12.88 -13.57 -2.34
C VAL A 246 -11.87 -13.49 -3.50
N PRO A 247 -11.99 -12.50 -4.40
CA PRO A 247 -11.05 -12.30 -5.49
C PRO A 247 -9.69 -11.83 -4.92
N ILE A 248 -8.66 -12.67 -5.03
CA ILE A 248 -7.31 -12.35 -4.57
C ILE A 248 -6.48 -11.67 -5.67
N LYS A 249 -6.91 -11.76 -6.92
CA LYS A 249 -6.28 -11.08 -8.05
C LYS A 249 -6.24 -9.55 -7.89
N ASN A 250 -7.11 -8.98 -7.06
CA ASN A 250 -7.18 -7.54 -6.79
C ASN A 250 -6.34 -7.15 -5.56
N VAL A 251 -5.42 -8.02 -5.11
CA VAL A 251 -4.60 -7.78 -3.93
C VAL A 251 -3.12 -7.74 -4.30
N LEU A 252 -2.44 -6.66 -3.91
CA LEU A 252 -0.99 -6.55 -3.94
C LEU A 252 -0.45 -6.87 -2.55
N PHE A 253 0.38 -7.89 -2.43
CA PHE A 253 1.03 -8.27 -1.18
C PHE A 253 2.36 -7.56 -1.03
N ILE A 254 2.59 -7.00 0.18
CA ILE A 254 3.84 -6.40 0.61
C ILE A 254 4.29 -7.14 1.87
N PHE A 255 5.39 -7.89 1.76
CA PHE A 255 5.92 -8.69 2.87
C PHE A 255 7.01 -7.90 3.60
N ALA A 256 6.77 -7.55 4.86
CA ALA A 256 7.68 -6.72 5.62
C ALA A 256 8.36 -7.49 6.76
N GLY A 257 9.64 -7.20 6.98
CA GLY A 257 10.41 -7.81 8.06
C GLY A 257 11.64 -7.00 8.45
N ALA A 258 12.14 -7.23 9.67
CA ALA A 258 13.37 -6.60 10.14
C ALA A 258 14.63 -7.39 9.75
N PHE A 259 14.53 -8.70 9.54
CA PHE A 259 15.62 -9.58 9.13
C PHE A 259 16.91 -9.34 9.96
N ASN A 260 16.79 -9.40 11.28
CA ASN A 260 17.86 -9.10 12.25
C ASN A 260 18.41 -7.67 12.17
N GLY A 261 17.74 -6.74 11.49
CA GLY A 261 18.21 -5.38 11.31
C GLY A 261 19.32 -5.23 10.27
N GLU A 262 19.58 -6.27 9.46
CA GLU A 262 20.56 -6.19 8.38
C GLU A 262 20.12 -5.16 7.32
N GLU A 263 21.09 -4.41 6.83
CA GLU A 263 20.88 -3.42 5.76
C GLU A 263 21.20 -4.00 4.38
N ASN A 264 20.58 -3.44 3.34
CA ASN A 264 20.84 -3.81 1.95
C ASN A 264 20.64 -5.30 1.63
N ILE A 265 19.58 -5.89 2.17
CA ILE A 265 19.24 -7.30 1.96
C ILE A 265 18.96 -7.55 0.48
N THR A 266 19.61 -8.59 -0.06
CA THR A 266 19.44 -9.09 -1.44
C THR A 266 18.54 -10.33 -1.46
N ILE A 267 18.15 -10.76 -2.67
CA ILE A 267 17.40 -12.00 -2.88
C ILE A 267 18.19 -13.22 -2.37
N GLU A 268 19.51 -13.24 -2.58
CA GLU A 268 20.41 -14.32 -2.11
C GLU A 268 20.38 -14.37 -0.58
N ARG A 269 20.47 -13.20 0.07
CA ARG A 269 20.41 -13.14 1.53
C ARG A 269 19.06 -13.59 2.09
N LEU A 270 17.96 -13.30 1.40
CA LEU A 270 16.64 -13.80 1.77
C LEU A 270 16.54 -15.33 1.70
N ARG A 271 17.20 -15.97 0.73
CA ARG A 271 17.30 -17.44 0.69
C ARG A 271 18.06 -18.00 1.89
N GLU A 272 19.15 -17.36 2.28
CA GLU A 272 19.92 -17.77 3.47
C GLU A 272 19.10 -17.65 4.77
N PHE A 273 18.17 -16.70 4.85
CA PHE A 273 17.19 -16.63 5.93
C PHE A 273 16.14 -17.75 5.89
N GLY A 274 16.05 -18.52 4.82
CA GLY A 274 15.15 -19.67 4.69
C GLY A 274 13.89 -19.41 3.86
N ILE A 275 13.82 -18.29 3.13
CA ILE A 275 12.73 -18.04 2.19
C ILE A 275 12.90 -18.93 0.95
N LYS A 276 11.85 -19.65 0.58
CA LYS A 276 11.87 -20.59 -0.55
C LYS A 276 12.11 -19.88 -1.87
N THR A 277 12.86 -20.53 -2.77
CA THR A 277 13.14 -20.00 -4.11
C THR A 277 11.84 -19.78 -4.92
N GLU A 278 10.86 -20.68 -4.78
CA GLU A 278 9.55 -20.52 -5.43
C GLU A 278 8.83 -19.26 -4.96
N PHE A 279 8.92 -18.96 -3.65
CA PHE A 279 8.34 -17.73 -3.09
C PHE A 279 9.03 -16.49 -3.66
N LEU A 280 10.35 -16.47 -3.69
CA LEU A 280 11.12 -15.36 -4.27
C LEU A 280 10.89 -15.20 -5.78
N GLY A 281 10.57 -16.29 -6.48
CA GLY A 281 10.14 -16.22 -7.88
C GLY A 281 8.81 -15.51 -8.10
N ARG A 282 7.93 -15.45 -7.08
CA ARG A 282 6.64 -14.72 -7.11
C ARG A 282 6.75 -13.31 -6.56
N VAL A 283 7.70 -13.10 -5.64
CA VAL A 283 7.90 -11.84 -4.91
C VAL A 283 9.35 -11.40 -5.11
N GLY A 284 9.70 -11.11 -6.38
CA GLY A 284 11.10 -10.90 -6.80
C GLY A 284 11.67 -9.51 -6.53
N LEU A 285 10.87 -8.56 -6.07
CA LEU A 285 11.31 -7.19 -5.78
C LEU A 285 11.63 -7.04 -4.29
N VAL A 286 12.75 -6.42 -3.97
CA VAL A 286 13.19 -6.17 -2.59
C VAL A 286 13.50 -4.69 -2.42
N TYR A 287 12.84 -4.05 -1.47
CA TYR A 287 13.08 -2.67 -1.08
C TYR A 287 13.61 -2.61 0.34
N ASN A 288 14.70 -1.87 0.51
CA ASN A 288 15.37 -1.73 1.80
C ASN A 288 15.12 -0.33 2.35
N LEU A 289 14.42 -0.20 3.49
CA LEU A 289 14.34 1.05 4.23
C LEU A 289 15.55 1.15 5.17
N LYS A 290 16.25 2.27 5.07
CA LYS A 290 17.38 2.58 5.95
C LYS A 290 16.89 3.01 7.34
N ARG A 291 17.80 2.97 8.30
CA ARG A 291 17.58 3.56 9.63
C ARG A 291 17.28 5.06 9.48
N LEU A 292 16.35 5.56 10.28
CA LEU A 292 16.04 6.99 10.33
C LEU A 292 17.24 7.79 10.82
N SER A 293 17.47 8.95 10.22
CA SER A 293 18.49 9.89 10.67
C SER A 293 18.06 10.62 11.95
N LEU A 294 18.97 11.36 12.56
CA LEU A 294 18.66 12.19 13.72
C LEU A 294 17.66 13.29 13.35
N GLU A 295 17.81 13.88 12.19
CA GLU A 295 16.92 14.90 11.62
C GLU A 295 15.51 14.35 11.40
N ASP A 296 15.42 13.10 10.92
CA ASP A 296 14.13 12.42 10.76
C ASP A 296 13.42 12.27 12.11
N MET A 297 14.15 11.85 13.13
CA MET A 297 13.61 11.71 14.49
C MET A 297 13.10 13.05 15.04
N TYR A 298 13.82 14.15 14.77
CA TYR A 298 13.40 15.49 15.15
C TYR A 298 12.13 15.92 14.43
N SER A 299 12.06 15.67 13.13
CA SER A 299 10.88 15.99 12.33
C SER A 299 9.64 15.19 12.78
N ILE A 300 9.81 13.91 13.10
CA ILE A 300 8.74 13.06 13.66
C ILE A 300 8.25 13.64 15.00
N LEU A 301 9.16 14.08 15.88
CA LEU A 301 8.81 14.72 17.16
C LEU A 301 8.02 16.01 16.95
N GLU A 302 8.50 16.89 16.06
CA GLU A 302 7.88 18.19 15.79
C GLU A 302 6.46 18.04 15.21
N LYS A 303 6.24 17.04 14.38
CA LYS A 303 4.92 16.73 13.79
C LYS A 303 4.05 15.83 14.67
N SER A 304 4.54 15.43 15.85
CA SER A 304 3.86 14.48 16.72
C SER A 304 2.50 15.00 17.21
N VAL A 305 1.43 14.31 16.81
CA VAL A 305 0.08 14.51 17.33
C VAL A 305 0.01 14.17 18.83
N LEU A 306 0.74 13.14 19.24
CA LEU A 306 0.83 12.73 20.66
C LEU A 306 1.36 13.86 21.53
N LEU A 307 2.48 14.51 21.12
CA LEU A 307 3.03 15.68 21.79
C LEU A 307 2.01 16.81 21.88
N SER A 308 1.32 17.09 20.79
CA SER A 308 0.30 18.15 20.73
C SER A 308 -0.88 17.88 21.69
N ASN A 309 -1.30 16.62 21.80
CA ASN A 309 -2.36 16.22 22.70
C ASN A 309 -1.94 16.35 24.17
N TYR A 310 -0.72 15.97 24.50
CA TYR A 310 -0.19 16.18 25.86
C TYR A 310 -0.07 17.66 26.21
N CYS A 311 0.42 18.50 25.30
CA CYS A 311 0.47 19.95 25.54
C CYS A 311 -0.91 20.60 25.77
N LYS A 312 -1.96 20.06 25.14
CA LYS A 312 -3.33 20.50 25.39
C LYS A 312 -3.87 20.02 26.76
N LEU A 313 -3.48 18.80 27.18
CA LEU A 313 -3.94 18.18 28.40
C LEU A 313 -3.31 18.80 29.66
N PHE A 314 -2.02 19.13 29.61
CA PHE A 314 -1.28 19.62 30.76
C PHE A 314 -1.17 21.15 30.74
N LYS A 315 -1.85 21.82 31.67
CA LYS A 315 -1.78 23.30 31.84
C LYS A 315 -0.36 23.70 32.20
N GLY A 316 0.17 24.72 31.52
CA GLY A 316 1.53 25.22 31.74
C GLY A 316 2.63 24.46 31.01
N ALA A 317 2.32 23.40 30.29
CA ALA A 317 3.30 22.72 29.44
C ALA A 317 3.66 23.59 28.24
N ASN A 318 4.95 23.93 28.13
CA ASN A 318 5.48 24.65 26.99
C ASN A 318 5.95 23.65 25.92
N ARG A 319 5.32 23.68 24.73
CA ARG A 319 5.65 22.80 23.61
C ARG A 319 7.09 22.91 23.16
N GLU A 320 7.62 24.14 23.07
CA GLU A 320 8.99 24.41 22.63
C GLU A 320 10.00 23.82 23.63
N GLN A 321 9.77 24.01 24.92
CA GLN A 321 10.59 23.41 25.98
C GLN A 321 10.56 21.88 25.92
N ALA A 322 9.39 21.28 25.72
CA ALA A 322 9.23 19.84 25.60
C ALA A 322 10.01 19.31 24.38
N VAL A 323 9.84 19.94 23.21
CA VAL A 323 10.58 19.59 21.97
C VAL A 323 12.07 19.65 22.20
N ASN A 324 12.60 20.76 22.76
CA ASN A 324 14.03 20.94 22.97
C ASN A 324 14.59 19.91 23.96
N THR A 325 13.88 19.63 25.05
CA THR A 325 14.30 18.62 26.04
C THR A 325 14.36 17.22 25.41
N ILE A 326 13.32 16.85 24.66
CA ILE A 326 13.25 15.53 24.02
C ILE A 326 14.30 15.42 22.90
N LYS A 327 14.52 16.46 22.08
CA LYS A 327 15.58 16.48 21.06
C LYS A 327 16.96 16.24 21.66
N ASN A 328 17.28 16.94 22.76
CA ASN A 328 18.56 16.77 23.44
C ASN A 328 18.74 15.33 23.94
N TYR A 329 17.68 14.69 24.43
CA TYR A 329 17.73 13.29 24.87
C TYR A 329 17.87 12.32 23.68
N ILE A 330 17.14 12.55 22.59
CA ILE A 330 17.29 11.77 21.35
C ILE A 330 18.73 11.83 20.86
N ALA A 331 19.34 13.03 20.79
CA ALA A 331 20.73 13.21 20.36
C ALA A 331 21.72 12.41 21.20
N LYS A 332 21.56 12.41 22.53
CA LYS A 332 22.44 11.66 23.47
C LYS A 332 22.32 10.14 23.29
N THR A 333 21.13 9.63 22.91
CA THR A 333 20.84 8.20 22.86
C THR A 333 20.75 7.66 21.44
N PHE A 334 20.97 8.47 20.42
CA PHE A 334 20.75 8.14 19.02
C PHE A 334 21.53 6.91 18.56
N ASP A 335 22.81 6.82 18.88
CA ASP A 335 23.66 5.70 18.43
C ASP A 335 23.26 4.37 19.08
N SER A 336 22.78 4.41 20.32
CA SER A 336 22.29 3.24 21.05
C SER A 336 20.81 2.91 20.80
N ASN A 337 20.11 3.75 20.02
CA ASN A 337 18.68 3.59 19.80
C ASN A 337 18.38 2.36 18.91
N THR A 338 17.75 1.35 19.49
CA THR A 338 17.26 0.15 18.80
C THR A 338 15.76 0.21 18.48
N LEU A 339 15.04 1.23 18.99
CA LEU A 339 13.59 1.38 18.86
C LEU A 339 13.18 2.18 17.61
N GLY A 340 14.14 2.86 16.97
CA GLY A 340 13.86 3.73 15.83
C GLY A 340 12.86 4.84 16.19
N ALA A 341 11.90 5.11 15.32
CA ALA A 341 10.85 6.12 15.54
C ALA A 341 10.02 5.91 16.82
N ARG A 342 9.87 4.67 17.27
CA ARG A 342 9.11 4.35 18.51
C ARG A 342 9.70 5.02 19.75
N LEU A 343 11.02 5.31 19.74
CA LEU A 343 11.67 6.05 20.81
C LEU A 343 11.03 7.43 21.02
N VAL A 344 10.64 8.12 19.96
CA VAL A 344 10.03 9.47 20.04
C VAL A 344 8.77 9.43 20.90
N ASN A 345 7.85 8.51 20.61
CA ASN A 345 6.61 8.38 21.38
C ASN A 345 6.89 7.99 22.84
N THR A 346 7.84 7.08 23.07
CA THR A 346 8.25 6.68 24.42
C THR A 346 8.76 7.89 25.20
N LEU A 347 9.60 8.73 24.61
CA LEU A 347 10.14 9.92 25.26
C LEU A 347 9.06 10.98 25.51
N VAL A 348 8.12 11.15 24.60
CA VAL A 348 6.97 12.04 24.82
C VAL A 348 6.18 11.58 26.03
N HIS A 349 5.81 10.29 26.12
CA HIS A 349 5.14 9.76 27.31
C HIS A 349 5.95 9.98 28.59
N GLN A 350 7.25 9.63 28.58
CA GLN A 350 8.10 9.78 29.76
C GLN A 350 8.22 11.23 30.21
N TYR A 351 8.38 12.17 29.27
CA TYR A 351 8.48 13.59 29.57
C TYR A 351 7.28 14.09 30.37
N PHE A 352 6.06 13.79 29.91
CA PHE A 352 4.85 14.26 30.58
C PHE A 352 4.53 13.50 31.86
N ILE A 353 4.73 12.18 31.89
CA ILE A 353 4.52 11.37 33.09
C ILE A 353 5.48 11.77 34.23
N LYS A 354 6.72 12.14 33.89
CA LYS A 354 7.74 12.59 34.85
C LYS A 354 7.73 14.10 35.11
N GLY A 355 6.67 14.82 34.74
CA GLY A 355 6.51 16.25 35.03
C GLY A 355 7.51 17.16 34.32
N GLY A 356 7.94 16.80 33.09
CA GLY A 356 8.80 17.65 32.24
C GLY A 356 10.29 17.32 32.32
N LYS A 357 10.69 16.21 32.95
CA LYS A 357 12.07 15.75 33.06
C LYS A 357 12.26 14.38 32.41
N LEU A 358 13.40 14.15 31.77
CA LEU A 358 13.77 12.85 31.18
C LEU A 358 14.95 12.18 31.90
N ASP A 359 15.86 12.96 32.51
CA ASP A 359 17.01 12.46 33.25
C ASP A 359 16.56 11.85 34.59
N GLN A 360 17.22 10.75 34.99
CA GLN A 360 16.80 9.92 36.14
C GLN A 360 17.05 10.54 37.53
N GLU A 361 17.73 11.67 37.60
CA GLU A 361 18.03 12.30 38.89
C GLU A 361 16.99 13.38 39.21
N GLU A 362 16.19 13.11 40.24
CA GLU A 362 15.19 13.97 40.89
C GLU A 362 13.81 14.11 40.24
N VAL A 363 12.90 13.24 40.66
CA VAL A 363 11.44 13.37 40.45
C VAL A 363 10.80 14.23 41.56
N ASP A 364 11.42 15.31 41.97
CA ASP A 364 10.90 16.01 43.18
C ASP A 364 9.96 17.19 42.92
N ARG A 365 9.71 17.59 41.65
CA ARG A 365 8.67 18.60 41.38
C ARG A 365 8.00 18.38 40.03
N ILE A 366 6.68 18.17 40.07
CA ILE A 366 5.81 18.25 38.87
C ILE A 366 5.89 19.68 38.38
N THR A 367 6.42 19.88 37.16
CA THR A 367 6.63 21.20 36.54
C THR A 367 5.36 21.81 35.93
N PHE A 368 4.33 21.00 35.71
CA PHE A 368 3.02 21.43 35.20
C PHE A 368 1.89 20.57 35.78
N GLN A 369 0.72 21.16 35.90
CA GLN A 369 -0.45 20.49 36.47
C GLN A 369 -1.32 19.86 35.38
N ASN A 370 -1.87 18.67 35.69
CA ASN A 370 -2.91 18.08 34.87
C ASN A 370 -4.21 18.89 35.01
N PRO A 371 -4.89 19.30 33.92
CA PRO A 371 -6.17 19.99 33.99
C PRO A 371 -7.32 19.09 34.45
N ILE A 372 -7.15 17.77 34.47
CA ILE A 372 -8.16 16.82 34.91
C ILE A 372 -7.93 16.59 36.41
N GLU A 373 -8.85 17.05 37.24
CA GLU A 373 -8.97 16.63 38.65
C GLU A 373 -9.60 15.24 38.62
N PHE A 374 -8.89 14.26 39.21
CA PHE A 374 -9.41 12.91 39.42
C PHE A 374 -10.26 12.86 40.68
#